data_f32be2b1cf0bff8bd7402bf1c03add3f
#
_entry.id   f32be2b1cf0bff8bd7402bf1c03add3f
#
_cell.length_a   1.000
_cell.length_b   1.000
_cell.length_c   1.000
_cell.angle_alpha   90.00
_cell.angle_beta   90.00
_cell.angle_gamma   90.00
#
_symmetry.space_group_name_H-M   'P 1'
#
loop_
_entity.id
_entity.type
_entity.pdbx_description
1 polymer ?
#
loop_
_entity_poly.entity_id
_entity_poly.type
_entity_poly.pdbx_seq_one_letter_code
_entity_poly.pdbx_strand_id
1 'polypeptide(L)'
;MSGLKIIANPAITPVSRIEARQHLRLDDDVDDSQVRSYIQAGTDWAENYTNRFFISRTCQMMLDGARELDTPLWEGMRTGHYSRPLSSHIELAANPVISVESINYYSDDDTQNLW
;
A
#
# COMPACT_ATOMS: atom_id res chain seq x y z
N MET A 1 1.31 13.75 4.94
CA MET A 1 0.37 12.63 4.64
C MET A 1 1.06 11.68 3.70
N SER A 2 1.03 10.43 3.97
CA SER A 2 1.59 9.42 3.07
C SER A 2 0.46 8.78 2.26
N GLY A 3 0.69 8.64 0.96
CA GLY A 3 -0.25 7.97 0.07
C GLY A 3 0.38 6.72 -0.53
N LEU A 4 -0.29 5.58 -0.43
CA LEU A 4 0.10 4.35 -1.09
C LEU A 4 -0.76 4.14 -2.33
N LYS A 5 -0.12 4.02 -3.48
CA LYS A 5 -0.78 3.73 -4.76
C LYS A 5 -0.27 2.39 -5.29
N ILE A 6 -1.18 1.50 -5.60
CA ILE A 6 -0.87 0.25 -6.31
C ILE A 6 -0.73 0.58 -7.79
N ILE A 7 0.44 0.33 -8.37
CA ILE A 7 0.71 0.58 -9.79
C ILE A 7 0.22 -0.59 -10.64
N ALA A 8 0.49 -1.81 -10.19
CA ALA A 8 0.08 -3.03 -10.90
C ALA A 8 -0.56 -4.01 -9.92
N ASN A 9 -1.77 -4.44 -10.25
CA ASN A 9 -2.43 -5.52 -9.53
C ASN A 9 -1.88 -6.87 -10.01
N PRO A 10 -1.74 -7.84 -9.11
CA PRO A 10 -1.33 -9.18 -9.50
C PRO A 10 -2.37 -9.83 -10.41
N ALA A 11 -1.92 -10.61 -11.38
CA ALA A 11 -2.79 -11.37 -12.28
C ALA A 11 -3.39 -12.63 -11.63
N ILE A 12 -2.88 -13.03 -10.47
CA ILE A 12 -3.29 -14.21 -9.73
C ILE A 12 -3.87 -13.82 -8.37
N THR A 13 -4.65 -14.72 -7.80
CA THR A 13 -5.21 -14.58 -6.45
C THR A 13 -4.55 -15.57 -5.49
N PRO A 14 -4.47 -15.28 -4.18
CA PRO A 14 -3.87 -16.18 -3.19
C PRO A 14 -4.58 -17.53 -3.10
N VAL A 15 -5.87 -17.54 -3.35
CA VAL A 15 -6.71 -18.74 -3.42
C VAL A 15 -7.20 -18.89 -4.85
N SER A 16 -7.02 -20.07 -5.42
CA SER A 16 -7.53 -20.36 -6.75
C SER A 16 -9.05 -20.55 -6.72
N ARG A 17 -9.68 -20.24 -7.87
CA ARG A 17 -11.12 -20.47 -8.02
C ARG A 17 -11.52 -21.92 -7.79
N ILE A 18 -10.69 -22.87 -8.23
CA ILE A 18 -10.94 -24.31 -8.08
C ILE A 18 -10.94 -24.69 -6.60
N GLU A 19 -9.96 -24.22 -5.82
CA GLU A 19 -9.90 -24.48 -4.39
C GLU A 19 -11.10 -23.88 -3.65
N ALA A 20 -11.48 -22.65 -3.98
CA ALA A 20 -12.64 -22.01 -3.38
C ALA A 20 -13.94 -22.78 -3.66
N ARG A 21 -14.14 -23.23 -4.90
CA ARG A 21 -15.30 -24.04 -5.28
C ARG A 21 -15.34 -25.37 -4.57
N GLN A 22 -14.21 -26.07 -4.48
CA GLN A 22 -14.12 -27.34 -3.73
C GLN A 22 -14.46 -27.15 -2.25
N HIS A 23 -13.96 -26.09 -1.65
CA HIS A 23 -14.25 -25.75 -0.26
C HIS A 23 -15.74 -25.45 -0.04
N LEU A 24 -16.35 -24.70 -0.94
CA LEU A 24 -17.77 -24.36 -0.91
C LEU A 24 -18.69 -25.48 -1.39
N ARG A 25 -18.13 -26.58 -1.91
CA ARG A 25 -18.89 -27.73 -2.47
C ARG A 25 -19.86 -27.31 -3.58
N LEU A 26 -19.42 -26.41 -4.46
CA LEU A 26 -20.19 -25.96 -5.60
C LEU A 26 -19.97 -26.90 -6.80
N ASP A 27 -21.05 -27.52 -7.28
CA ASP A 27 -20.98 -28.49 -8.36
C ASP A 27 -21.01 -27.84 -9.76
N ASP A 28 -21.59 -26.65 -9.88
CA ASP A 28 -21.80 -25.97 -11.16
C ASP A 28 -20.99 -24.68 -11.31
N ASP A 29 -20.72 -24.26 -12.57
CA ASP A 29 -20.05 -23.02 -12.93
C ASP A 29 -20.93 -21.77 -12.80
N VAL A 30 -22.14 -21.93 -12.29
CA VAL A 30 -23.20 -20.92 -12.34
C VAL A 30 -22.82 -19.62 -11.63
N ASP A 31 -22.01 -19.68 -10.57
CA ASP A 31 -21.68 -18.53 -9.74
C ASP A 31 -20.19 -18.13 -9.80
N ASP A 32 -19.53 -18.40 -10.90
CA ASP A 32 -18.09 -18.22 -11.05
C ASP A 32 -17.62 -16.78 -10.84
N SER A 33 -18.39 -15.80 -11.32
CA SER A 33 -18.12 -14.38 -11.10
C SER A 33 -18.29 -13.98 -9.64
N GLN A 34 -19.27 -14.57 -8.96
CA GLN A 34 -19.53 -14.31 -7.56
C GLN A 34 -18.44 -14.91 -6.66
N VAL A 35 -17.98 -16.12 -6.98
CA VAL A 35 -16.85 -16.76 -6.29
C VAL A 35 -15.58 -15.91 -6.42
N ARG A 36 -15.30 -15.36 -7.61
CA ARG A 36 -14.17 -14.42 -7.80
C ARG A 36 -14.30 -13.17 -6.93
N SER A 37 -15.48 -12.59 -6.86
CA SER A 37 -15.74 -11.41 -6.04
C SER A 37 -15.52 -11.70 -4.56
N TYR A 38 -15.92 -12.87 -4.08
CA TYR A 38 -15.69 -13.28 -2.70
C TYR A 38 -14.21 -13.56 -2.40
N ILE A 39 -13.48 -14.17 -3.32
CA ILE A 39 -12.03 -14.36 -3.19
C ILE A 39 -11.33 -13.00 -3.09
N GLN A 40 -11.70 -12.06 -3.95
CA GLN A 40 -11.12 -10.71 -3.93
C GLN A 40 -11.45 -9.99 -2.62
N ALA A 41 -12.71 -9.95 -2.22
CA ALA A 41 -13.14 -9.30 -0.99
C ALA A 41 -12.47 -9.90 0.26
N GLY A 42 -12.37 -11.23 0.32
CA GLY A 42 -11.68 -11.92 1.41
C GLY A 42 -10.18 -11.64 1.43
N THR A 43 -9.55 -11.57 0.27
CA THR A 43 -8.14 -11.22 0.13
C THR A 43 -7.89 -9.78 0.60
N ASP A 44 -8.68 -8.83 0.11
CA ASP A 44 -8.54 -7.42 0.47
C ASP A 44 -8.75 -7.20 1.97
N TRP A 45 -9.73 -7.88 2.55
CA TRP A 45 -9.97 -7.82 3.99
C TRP A 45 -8.78 -8.37 4.78
N ALA A 46 -8.27 -9.53 4.40
CA ALA A 46 -7.16 -10.17 5.10
C ALA A 46 -5.85 -9.39 4.94
N GLU A 47 -5.57 -8.84 3.76
CA GLU A 47 -4.41 -7.97 3.52
C GLU A 47 -4.48 -6.69 4.35
N ASN A 48 -5.66 -6.06 4.43
CA ASN A 48 -5.86 -4.87 5.26
C ASN A 48 -5.74 -5.18 6.76
N TYR A 49 -6.28 -6.31 7.21
CA TYR A 49 -6.21 -6.72 8.61
C TYR A 49 -4.78 -7.04 9.06
N THR A 50 -4.04 -7.74 8.22
CA THR A 50 -2.65 -8.14 8.51
C THR A 50 -1.62 -7.06 8.17
N ASN A 51 -2.03 -6.01 7.44
CA ASN A 51 -1.16 -5.00 6.85
C ASN A 51 -0.03 -5.63 6.00
N ARG A 52 -0.38 -6.67 5.23
CA ARG A 52 0.55 -7.42 4.38
C ARG A 52 -0.09 -7.74 3.03
N PHE A 53 0.71 -7.69 2.00
CA PHE A 53 0.33 -8.20 0.69
C PHE A 53 0.65 -9.70 0.59
N PHE A 54 -0.31 -10.48 0.14
CA PHE A 54 -0.14 -11.93 -0.04
C PHE A 54 0.51 -12.28 -1.37
N ILE A 55 0.36 -11.41 -2.36
CA ILE A 55 0.95 -11.58 -3.69
C ILE A 55 1.80 -10.36 -4.02
N SER A 56 2.95 -10.60 -4.64
CA SER A 56 3.85 -9.53 -5.08
C SER A 56 3.16 -8.56 -6.01
N ARG A 57 3.32 -7.28 -5.71
CA ARG A 57 2.81 -6.16 -6.51
C ARG A 57 3.75 -4.98 -6.43
N THR A 58 3.72 -4.13 -7.43
CA THR A 58 4.47 -2.89 -7.43
C THR A 58 3.60 -1.76 -6.89
N CYS A 59 4.10 -1.07 -5.90
CA CYS A 59 3.44 0.05 -5.25
C CYS A 59 4.31 1.30 -5.30
N GLN A 60 3.66 2.45 -5.36
CA GLN A 60 4.30 3.75 -5.22
C GLN A 60 3.82 4.36 -3.91
N MET A 61 4.76 4.77 -3.07
CA MET A 61 4.48 5.52 -1.87
C MET A 61 4.86 6.98 -2.09
N MET A 62 3.94 7.88 -1.79
CA MET A 62 4.18 9.31 -1.84
C MET A 62 4.23 9.87 -0.43
N LEU A 63 5.26 10.67 -0.17
CA LEU A 63 5.48 11.33 1.11
C LEU A 63 5.46 12.84 0.90
N ASP A 64 4.75 13.55 1.76
CA ASP A 64 4.74 15.01 1.78
C ASP A 64 5.99 15.55 2.51
N GLY A 65 7.14 15.34 1.88
CA GLY A 65 8.45 15.72 2.41
C GLY A 65 9.06 14.66 3.32
N ALA A 66 10.36 14.81 3.52
CA ALA A 66 11.15 13.93 4.39
C ALA A 66 11.01 14.29 5.89
N ARG A 67 10.15 15.24 6.23
CA ARG A 67 9.91 15.70 7.58
C ARG A 67 8.50 15.34 8.02
N GLU A 68 8.40 14.49 8.98
CA GLU A 68 7.17 14.29 9.72
C GLU A 68 6.97 15.49 10.66
N LEU A 69 6.00 16.34 10.35
CA LEU A 69 5.60 17.44 11.21
C LEU A 69 4.71 16.87 12.31
N ASP A 70 5.33 16.38 13.37
CA ASP A 70 4.66 15.81 14.53
C ASP A 70 4.26 16.88 15.57
N THR A 71 3.91 18.06 15.13
CA THR A 71 3.37 19.07 16.02
C THR A 71 1.89 19.29 15.74
N PRO A 72 1.02 18.96 16.70
CA PRO A 72 -0.38 19.32 16.56
C PRO A 72 -0.50 20.83 16.43
N LEU A 73 -1.27 21.28 15.43
CA LEU A 73 -1.70 22.67 15.29
C LEU A 73 -2.73 23.01 16.38
N TRP A 74 -2.28 23.09 17.61
CA TRP A 74 -3.13 23.63 18.64
C TRP A 74 -2.87 25.14 18.74
N GLU A 75 -3.90 25.92 18.89
CA GLU A 75 -3.87 27.40 18.91
C GLU A 75 -3.46 28.10 17.61
N GLY A 76 -3.43 27.42 16.47
CA GLY A 76 -3.13 28.06 15.16
C GLY A 76 -1.71 28.54 14.98
N MET A 77 -0.80 28.26 15.89
CA MET A 77 0.60 28.65 15.80
C MET A 77 1.52 27.46 15.53
N ARG A 78 2.15 27.46 14.36
CA ARG A 78 3.37 26.69 14.11
C ARG A 78 4.56 27.53 14.59
N THR A 79 5.07 27.23 15.75
CA THR A 79 6.36 27.79 16.17
C THR A 79 7.47 27.04 15.44
N GLY A 80 8.18 27.75 14.57
CA GLY A 80 9.05 27.24 13.51
C GLY A 80 10.33 26.52 13.91
N HIS A 81 10.45 25.99 15.12
CA HIS A 81 11.65 25.28 15.56
C HIS A 81 11.45 23.80 15.89
N TYR A 82 10.30 23.25 15.59
CA TYR A 82 10.01 21.85 15.86
C TYR A 82 10.13 20.97 14.62
N SER A 83 11.15 21.23 13.80
CA SER A 83 11.59 20.20 12.87
C SER A 83 12.34 19.16 13.68
N ARG A 84 11.69 18.03 13.96
CA ARG A 84 12.44 16.83 14.33
C ARG A 84 13.55 16.64 13.29
N PRO A 85 14.76 16.25 13.72
CA PRO A 85 15.75 15.84 12.76
C PRO A 85 15.12 14.80 11.85
N LEU A 86 15.43 14.88 10.56
CA LEU A 86 15.01 13.89 9.57
C LEU A 86 15.14 12.51 10.19
N SER A 87 14.05 11.77 10.21
CA SER A 87 14.11 10.38 10.60
C SER A 87 15.19 9.72 9.74
N SER A 88 16.11 9.03 10.35
CA SER A 88 17.19 8.33 9.65
C SER A 88 16.66 7.17 8.78
N HIS A 89 15.36 6.93 8.81
CA HIS A 89 14.69 5.88 8.08
C HIS A 89 13.31 6.32 7.61
N ILE A 90 12.90 5.78 6.50
CA ILE A 90 11.54 5.90 5.96
C ILE A 90 10.83 4.58 6.19
N GLU A 91 9.72 4.62 6.90
CA GLU A 91 8.88 3.45 7.11
C GLU A 91 8.01 3.20 5.88
N LEU A 92 8.10 1.99 5.33
CA LEU A 92 7.32 1.59 4.16
C LEU A 92 5.98 0.98 4.61
N ALA A 93 4.90 1.54 4.08
CA ALA A 93 3.54 1.12 4.44
C ALA A 93 3.15 -0.27 3.90
N ALA A 94 3.87 -0.77 2.90
CA ALA A 94 3.59 -2.07 2.27
C ALA A 94 4.57 -3.13 2.77
N ASN A 95 4.06 -4.26 3.21
CA ASN A 95 4.86 -5.38 3.71
C ASN A 95 4.43 -6.71 3.05
N PRO A 96 5.32 -7.70 2.90
CA PRO A 96 6.78 -7.59 3.00
C PRO A 96 7.38 -6.84 1.79
N VAL A 97 8.46 -6.10 2.01
CA VAL A 97 9.21 -5.43 0.95
C VAL A 97 10.21 -6.40 0.35
N ILE A 98 10.19 -6.58 -0.96
CA ILE A 98 11.12 -7.43 -1.70
C ILE A 98 12.30 -6.58 -2.18
N SER A 99 12.00 -5.43 -2.80
CA SER A 99 13.02 -4.51 -3.32
C SER A 99 12.44 -3.10 -3.43
N VAL A 100 13.31 -2.13 -3.44
CA VAL A 100 13.01 -0.73 -3.78
C VAL A 100 13.58 -0.49 -5.18
N GLU A 101 12.72 -0.15 -6.13
CA GLU A 101 13.13 0.07 -7.53
C GLU A 101 13.76 1.43 -7.73
N SER A 102 13.16 2.48 -7.17
CA SER A 102 13.65 3.83 -7.26
C SER A 102 13.13 4.71 -6.13
N ILE A 103 13.88 5.73 -5.80
CA ILE A 103 13.48 6.81 -4.90
C ILE A 103 13.63 8.10 -5.68
N ASN A 104 12.54 8.85 -5.81
CA ASN A 104 12.53 10.12 -6.51
C ASN A 104 12.14 11.24 -5.55
N TYR A 105 12.66 12.41 -5.76
CA TYR A 105 12.26 13.61 -5.04
C TYR A 105 11.97 14.75 -6.02
N TYR A 106 11.14 15.66 -5.59
CA TYR A 106 10.85 16.88 -6.33
C TYR A 106 11.64 18.02 -5.71
N SER A 107 12.32 18.79 -6.54
CA SER A 107 12.99 20.03 -6.13
C SER A 107 12.00 21.20 -6.10
N ASP A 108 12.44 22.35 -5.59
CA ASP A 108 11.59 23.54 -5.43
C ASP A 108 11.02 24.07 -6.77
N ASP A 109 11.56 23.65 -7.89
CA ASP A 109 11.10 23.96 -9.25
C ASP A 109 10.19 22.88 -9.86
N ASP A 110 9.65 21.98 -9.04
CA ASP A 110 8.83 20.82 -9.44
C ASP A 110 9.54 19.83 -10.37
N THR A 111 10.87 19.89 -10.45
CA THR A 111 11.64 18.93 -11.24
C THR A 111 11.82 17.64 -10.48
N GLN A 112 11.43 16.52 -11.12
CA GLN A 112 11.62 15.19 -10.56
C GLN A 112 13.07 14.73 -10.73
N ASN A 113 13.71 14.39 -9.65
CA ASN A 113 15.08 13.88 -9.60
C ASN A 113 15.12 12.48 -9.03
N LEU A 114 16.04 11.67 -9.54
CA LEU A 114 16.34 10.35 -8.97
C LEU A 114 17.33 10.55 -7.80
N TRP A 115 17.03 9.88 -6.70
CA TRP A 115 17.94 9.90 -5.54
C TRP A 115 18.96 8.76 -5.66
#